data_aa650cb5601761acc89004bf7877406a
#
_entry.id   aa650cb5601761acc89004bf7877406a
#
_cell.length_a   1.000
_cell.length_b   1.000
_cell.length_c   1.000
_cell.angle_alpha   90.00
_cell.angle_beta   90.00
_cell.angle_gamma   90.00
#
_symmetry.space_group_name_H-M   'P 1'
#
loop_
_entity.id
_entity.type
_entity.pdbx_description
1 polymer ?
#
loop_
_entity_poly.entity_id
_entity_poly.type
_entity_poly.pdbx_seq_one_letter_code
_entity_poly.pdbx_strand_id
1 'polypeptide(L)'
;KLIPEKYNRGTDPTDYYKINHTVAMGILARTALYARDWQTAYDYASKVLEKNPYLMTEAEYKSGFNNCNNGEWLWGYSATQDDSDGAYTMNFKDKSLDGYGSLCVDPYFVENYHDNDYRKDLFQDWGYTAQGGKVVRLLNSKFAFQDIDNGITDMDLMRTSEMYLIKAEAAYYLHNTDEAKSVLYTLQQARMKEGKTAPEITATGEDLLKAIWLERRLELWGEGFAITDIIRNQQSIERKEFEGPVIIKEEDEEGNITTEEATGTGHDVLKFNDGTDFCPNSKYYLYRIPLNEELQNQNLYKNHEKLDFYR
;
A
#
# COMPACT_ATOMS: atom_id res chain seq x y z
N LYS A 1 -27.49 5.42 5.10
CA LYS A 1 -28.71 6.25 5.31
C LYS A 1 -28.46 7.47 6.22
N LEU A 2 -27.35 7.52 6.97
CA LEU A 2 -27.04 8.63 7.87
C LEU A 2 -26.37 9.80 7.18
N ILE A 3 -25.69 9.59 6.07
CA ILE A 3 -25.04 10.64 5.28
C ILE A 3 -25.86 10.87 4.01
N PRO A 4 -26.47 12.04 3.85
CA PRO A 4 -27.25 12.35 2.66
C PRO A 4 -26.42 12.27 1.37
N GLU A 5 -27.00 11.77 0.29
CA GLU A 5 -26.32 11.68 -1.00
C GLU A 5 -25.82 13.03 -1.51
N LYS A 6 -26.56 14.09 -1.21
CA LYS A 6 -26.23 15.47 -1.60
C LYS A 6 -25.34 16.21 -0.60
N TYR A 7 -24.86 15.51 0.44
CA TYR A 7 -23.94 16.16 1.37
C TYR A 7 -22.64 16.55 0.65
N ASN A 8 -22.37 17.84 0.63
CA ASN A 8 -21.12 18.38 0.10
C ASN A 8 -20.17 18.64 1.27
N ARG A 9 -19.04 17.93 1.29
CA ARG A 9 -18.00 18.14 2.31
C ARG A 9 -17.17 19.41 2.10
N GLY A 10 -17.36 20.10 0.95
CA GLY A 10 -16.49 21.20 0.51
C GLY A 10 -15.48 20.74 -0.56
N THR A 11 -14.78 21.69 -1.12
CA THR A 11 -13.72 21.47 -2.14
C THR A 11 -12.34 21.91 -1.65
N ASP A 12 -12.24 22.45 -0.44
CA ASP A 12 -10.97 22.78 0.19
C ASP A 12 -10.23 21.47 0.52
N PRO A 13 -8.92 21.36 0.25
CA PRO A 13 -8.12 20.17 0.61
C PRO A 13 -8.28 19.78 2.08
N THR A 14 -8.38 20.75 2.97
CA THR A 14 -8.60 20.53 4.40
C THR A 14 -9.96 19.90 4.73
N ASP A 15 -10.89 19.83 3.79
CA ASP A 15 -12.19 19.17 3.95
C ASP A 15 -12.19 17.69 3.58
N TYR A 16 -11.10 17.19 2.97
CA TYR A 16 -11.02 15.81 2.47
C TYR A 16 -11.06 14.74 3.57
N TYR A 17 -10.78 15.07 4.82
CA TYR A 17 -10.98 14.15 5.94
C TYR A 17 -12.47 13.91 6.27
N LYS A 18 -13.37 14.79 5.84
CA LYS A 18 -14.80 14.67 6.09
C LYS A 18 -15.41 13.56 5.25
N ILE A 19 -16.18 12.70 5.88
CA ILE A 19 -16.83 11.56 5.22
C ILE A 19 -18.08 12.04 4.48
N ASN A 20 -18.04 11.98 3.16
CA ASN A 20 -19.21 12.17 2.30
C ASN A 20 -19.89 10.81 1.98
N HIS A 21 -20.95 10.84 1.18
CA HIS A 21 -21.71 9.64 0.82
C HIS A 21 -20.85 8.61 0.06
N THR A 22 -19.99 9.07 -0.86
CA THR A 22 -19.10 8.19 -1.64
C THR A 22 -18.06 7.52 -0.75
N VAL A 23 -17.45 8.27 0.17
CA VAL A 23 -16.52 7.72 1.17
C VAL A 23 -17.21 6.69 2.05
N ALA A 24 -18.43 6.97 2.52
CA ALA A 24 -19.20 6.02 3.33
C ALA A 24 -19.50 4.71 2.58
N MET A 25 -19.79 4.78 1.28
CA MET A 25 -19.94 3.59 0.44
C MET A 25 -18.63 2.82 0.30
N GLY A 26 -17.51 3.52 0.10
CA GLY A 26 -16.17 2.90 0.03
C GLY A 26 -15.76 2.21 1.34
N ILE A 27 -16.03 2.84 2.49
CA ILE A 27 -15.82 2.23 3.82
C ILE A 27 -16.64 0.96 3.95
N LEU A 28 -17.89 0.98 3.50
CA LEU A 28 -18.76 -0.21 3.55
C LEU A 28 -18.24 -1.31 2.62
N ALA A 29 -17.79 -0.98 1.40
CA ALA A 29 -17.19 -1.94 0.48
C ALA A 29 -15.93 -2.59 1.10
N ARG A 30 -15.02 -1.80 1.68
CA ARG A 30 -13.82 -2.27 2.38
C ARG A 30 -14.18 -3.18 3.56
N THR A 31 -15.13 -2.76 4.40
CA THR A 31 -15.58 -3.55 5.56
C THR A 31 -16.21 -4.87 5.12
N ALA A 32 -17.04 -4.86 4.09
CA ALA A 32 -17.66 -6.06 3.53
C ALA A 32 -16.64 -7.04 2.96
N LEU A 33 -15.59 -6.52 2.28
CA LEU A 33 -14.47 -7.34 1.81
C LEU A 33 -13.81 -8.10 2.96
N TYR A 34 -13.52 -7.40 4.07
CA TYR A 34 -12.91 -8.03 5.25
C TYR A 34 -13.85 -9.00 5.96
N ALA A 35 -15.15 -8.72 5.95
CA ALA A 35 -16.18 -9.61 6.47
C ALA A 35 -16.52 -10.79 5.53
N ARG A 36 -15.93 -10.83 4.33
CA ARG A 36 -16.26 -11.80 3.28
C ARG A 36 -17.72 -11.76 2.82
N ASP A 37 -18.38 -10.61 3.00
CA ASP A 37 -19.70 -10.33 2.41
C ASP A 37 -19.51 -9.85 0.97
N TRP A 38 -19.28 -10.82 0.07
CA TRP A 38 -18.89 -10.57 -1.31
C TRP A 38 -19.93 -9.77 -2.08
N GLN A 39 -21.23 -10.02 -1.83
CA GLN A 39 -22.28 -9.29 -2.54
C GLN A 39 -22.27 -7.82 -2.13
N THR A 40 -22.23 -7.52 -0.83
CA THR A 40 -22.15 -6.14 -0.35
C THR A 40 -20.88 -5.45 -0.82
N ALA A 41 -19.74 -6.14 -0.78
CA ALA A 41 -18.46 -5.60 -1.28
C ALA A 41 -18.54 -5.21 -2.76
N TYR A 42 -19.07 -6.11 -3.60
CA TYR A 42 -19.26 -5.88 -5.03
C TYR A 42 -20.20 -4.70 -5.31
N ASP A 43 -21.37 -4.70 -4.67
CA ASP A 43 -22.42 -3.69 -4.90
C ASP A 43 -21.95 -2.29 -4.52
N TYR A 44 -21.27 -2.14 -3.39
CA TYR A 44 -20.84 -0.83 -2.92
C TYR A 44 -19.57 -0.36 -3.61
N ALA A 45 -18.63 -1.23 -3.95
CA ALA A 45 -17.51 -0.86 -4.80
C ALA A 45 -17.99 -0.40 -6.19
N SER A 46 -18.96 -1.11 -6.79
CA SER A 46 -19.58 -0.72 -8.07
C SER A 46 -20.23 0.66 -8.00
N LYS A 47 -21.00 0.95 -6.95
CA LYS A 47 -21.64 2.27 -6.76
C LYS A 47 -20.63 3.40 -6.59
N VAL A 48 -19.48 3.14 -5.98
CA VAL A 48 -18.41 4.13 -5.90
C VAL A 48 -17.83 4.36 -7.29
N LEU A 49 -17.53 3.30 -8.04
CA LEU A 49 -16.97 3.38 -9.39
C LEU A 49 -17.91 4.02 -10.41
N GLU A 50 -19.21 3.86 -10.27
CA GLU A 50 -20.21 4.59 -11.08
C GLU A 50 -20.13 6.11 -10.90
N LYS A 51 -19.78 6.57 -9.71
CA LYS A 51 -19.67 8.00 -9.37
C LYS A 51 -18.27 8.55 -9.62
N ASN A 52 -17.25 7.77 -9.39
CA ASN A 52 -15.86 8.16 -9.53
C ASN A 52 -15.02 7.00 -10.10
N PRO A 53 -15.02 6.80 -11.43
CA PRO A 53 -14.22 5.77 -12.07
C PRO A 53 -12.76 6.19 -12.34
N TYR A 54 -12.37 7.40 -11.99
CA TYR A 54 -11.09 7.99 -12.37
C TYR A 54 -9.91 7.24 -11.77
N LEU A 55 -8.92 6.99 -12.61
CA LEU A 55 -7.61 6.44 -12.26
C LEU A 55 -6.54 7.45 -12.66
N MET A 56 -5.55 7.65 -11.79
CA MET A 56 -4.42 8.54 -12.05
C MET A 56 -3.72 8.23 -13.35
N THR A 57 -3.35 9.28 -14.06
CA THR A 57 -2.37 9.20 -15.15
C THR A 57 -0.98 8.86 -14.60
N GLU A 58 -0.05 8.45 -15.46
CA GLU A 58 1.33 8.19 -15.07
C GLU A 58 1.97 9.39 -14.37
N ALA A 59 1.77 10.60 -14.88
CA ALA A 59 2.31 11.83 -14.30
C ALA A 59 1.76 12.11 -12.90
N GLU A 60 0.45 11.95 -12.70
CA GLU A 60 -0.18 12.10 -11.39
C GLU A 60 0.28 11.02 -10.41
N TYR A 61 0.39 9.78 -10.86
CA TYR A 61 0.86 8.68 -10.02
C TYR A 61 2.30 8.89 -9.54
N LYS A 62 3.16 9.44 -10.41
CA LYS A 62 4.57 9.75 -10.12
C LYS A 62 4.76 11.08 -9.37
N SER A 63 3.71 11.84 -9.09
CA SER A 63 3.81 13.16 -8.44
C SER A 63 4.08 13.11 -6.93
N GLY A 64 4.07 11.94 -6.32
CA GLY A 64 4.49 11.78 -4.92
C GLY A 64 3.41 11.44 -3.91
N PHE A 65 2.17 11.14 -4.33
CA PHE A 65 1.07 10.75 -3.42
C PHE A 65 0.92 11.69 -2.21
N ASN A 66 0.88 12.98 -2.46
CA ASN A 66 0.92 14.00 -1.43
C ASN A 66 -0.09 15.13 -1.65
N ASN A 67 -1.12 14.91 -2.48
CA ASN A 67 -2.10 15.95 -2.83
C ASN A 67 -3.53 15.41 -2.80
N CYS A 68 -4.31 15.85 -1.83
CA CYS A 68 -5.73 15.50 -1.67
C CYS A 68 -6.62 15.90 -2.87
N ASN A 69 -6.19 16.85 -3.69
CA ASN A 69 -6.94 17.27 -4.88
C ASN A 69 -6.80 16.29 -6.06
N ASN A 70 -6.04 15.21 -5.91
CA ASN A 70 -5.96 14.17 -6.93
C ASN A 70 -7.32 13.52 -7.15
N GLY A 71 -7.74 13.40 -8.41
CA GLY A 71 -9.08 12.91 -8.76
C GLY A 71 -9.36 11.45 -8.39
N GLU A 72 -8.32 10.66 -8.16
CA GLU A 72 -8.44 9.27 -7.69
C GLU A 72 -8.70 9.17 -6.18
N TRP A 73 -8.32 10.20 -5.40
CA TRP A 73 -8.49 10.18 -3.96
C TRP A 73 -9.94 10.42 -3.56
N LEU A 74 -10.54 9.45 -2.91
CA LEU A 74 -11.90 9.53 -2.36
C LEU A 74 -11.90 10.13 -0.97
N TRP A 75 -10.91 9.79 -0.17
CA TRP A 75 -10.76 10.20 1.22
C TRP A 75 -9.29 10.37 1.55
N GLY A 76 -8.96 11.44 2.21
CA GLY A 76 -7.59 11.77 2.56
C GLY A 76 -7.53 12.75 3.72
N TYR A 77 -6.34 12.99 4.19
CA TYR A 77 -6.03 13.96 5.23
C TYR A 77 -4.99 14.94 4.68
N SER A 78 -5.29 16.23 4.73
CA SER A 78 -4.35 17.27 4.35
C SER A 78 -3.66 17.79 5.61
N ALA A 79 -2.35 17.59 5.68
CA ALA A 79 -1.53 18.06 6.79
C ALA A 79 -1.23 19.56 6.64
N THR A 80 -1.15 20.23 7.77
CA THR A 80 -0.71 21.61 7.89
C THR A 80 0.58 21.70 8.68
N GLN A 81 1.19 22.88 8.75
CA GLN A 81 2.40 23.07 9.55
C GLN A 81 2.20 22.73 11.05
N ASP A 82 0.97 22.89 11.54
CA ASP A 82 0.63 22.55 12.93
C ASP A 82 0.58 21.02 13.17
N ASP A 83 0.52 20.23 12.09
CA ASP A 83 0.48 18.74 12.11
C ASP A 83 1.84 18.11 11.80
N SER A 84 2.92 18.90 11.79
CA SER A 84 4.26 18.51 11.35
C SER A 84 4.91 17.37 12.15
N ASP A 85 4.38 17.06 13.32
CA ASP A 85 4.81 15.87 14.11
C ASP A 85 4.63 14.55 13.34
N GLY A 86 3.81 14.54 12.30
CA GLY A 86 3.67 13.42 11.36
C GLY A 86 4.90 13.16 10.49
N ALA A 87 5.80 14.13 10.33
CA ALA A 87 7.01 14.00 9.50
C ALA A 87 7.87 12.81 9.92
N TYR A 88 8.07 12.62 11.21
CA TYR A 88 8.88 11.53 11.74
C TYR A 88 8.25 10.14 11.59
N THR A 89 6.94 10.06 11.45
CA THR A 89 6.22 8.79 11.22
C THR A 89 6.20 8.38 9.75
N MET A 90 6.58 9.28 8.85
CA MET A 90 6.56 9.10 7.40
C MET A 90 7.95 8.88 6.79
N ASN A 91 8.85 8.25 7.54
CA ASN A 91 10.24 8.00 7.13
C ASN A 91 10.40 7.36 5.74
N PHE A 92 9.40 6.59 5.30
CA PHE A 92 9.41 5.97 3.97
C PHE A 92 9.12 6.97 2.82
N LYS A 93 8.63 8.17 3.12
CA LYS A 93 8.41 9.24 2.14
C LYS A 93 9.64 10.09 1.87
N ASP A 94 10.63 10.00 2.73
CA ASP A 94 11.86 10.77 2.59
C ASP A 94 12.83 10.03 1.67
N LYS A 95 13.16 10.69 0.55
CA LYS A 95 14.16 10.20 -0.43
C LYS A 95 15.56 10.73 -0.13
N SER A 96 15.72 11.58 0.90
CA SER A 96 17.02 12.16 1.19
C SER A 96 18.01 11.09 1.63
N LEU A 97 19.24 11.23 1.16
CA LEU A 97 20.35 10.36 1.55
C LEU A 97 20.72 10.49 3.03
N ASP A 98 20.18 11.49 3.72
CA ASP A 98 20.53 11.85 5.12
C ASP A 98 19.88 10.97 6.19
N GLY A 99 19.29 9.84 5.81
CA GLY A 99 19.06 8.77 6.77
C GLY A 99 17.62 8.46 7.16
N TYR A 100 16.64 9.13 6.62
CA TYR A 100 15.23 8.78 6.88
C TYR A 100 14.62 7.83 5.82
N GLY A 101 15.25 7.67 4.66
CA GLY A 101 14.88 6.70 3.63
C GLY A 101 15.19 5.25 4.01
N SER A 102 15.01 4.88 5.29
CA SER A 102 15.41 3.57 5.83
C SER A 102 14.52 2.42 5.39
N LEU A 103 13.38 2.68 4.75
CA LEU A 103 12.47 1.66 4.27
C LEU A 103 12.61 1.50 2.76
N CYS A 104 13.32 0.46 2.37
CA CYS A 104 13.48 0.06 0.99
C CYS A 104 12.50 -1.05 0.62
N VAL A 105 12.20 -1.16 -0.67
CA VAL A 105 11.37 -2.23 -1.18
C VAL A 105 12.19 -3.51 -1.37
N ASP A 106 11.54 -4.65 -1.19
CA ASP A 106 12.11 -5.95 -1.54
C ASP A 106 12.37 -6.04 -3.06
N PRO A 107 13.61 -6.30 -3.52
CA PRO A 107 13.90 -6.45 -4.95
C PRO A 107 13.03 -7.49 -5.64
N TYR A 108 12.77 -8.63 -5.01
CA TYR A 108 11.89 -9.67 -5.56
C TYR A 108 10.43 -9.22 -5.67
N PHE A 109 10.00 -8.27 -4.86
CA PHE A 109 8.69 -7.67 -5.01
C PHE A 109 8.58 -6.84 -6.28
N VAL A 110 9.62 -6.04 -6.58
CA VAL A 110 9.64 -5.17 -7.77
C VAL A 110 9.65 -5.98 -9.07
N GLU A 111 10.19 -7.19 -9.07
CA GLU A 111 10.18 -8.09 -10.23
C GLU A 111 8.77 -8.52 -10.65
N ASN A 112 7.77 -8.38 -9.77
CA ASN A 112 6.38 -8.69 -10.12
C ASN A 112 5.69 -7.62 -10.98
N TYR A 113 6.26 -6.40 -11.08
CA TYR A 113 5.73 -5.41 -12.02
C TYR A 113 6.14 -5.77 -13.45
N HIS A 114 5.18 -5.68 -14.37
CA HIS A 114 5.45 -5.84 -15.79
C HIS A 114 6.42 -4.73 -16.27
N ASP A 115 7.29 -5.01 -17.25
CA ASP A 115 8.29 -4.03 -17.72
C ASP A 115 7.70 -2.75 -18.32
N ASN A 116 6.49 -2.84 -18.86
CA ASN A 116 5.74 -1.68 -19.36
C ASN A 116 4.84 -1.02 -18.29
N ASP A 117 4.89 -1.47 -17.06
CA ASP A 117 4.18 -0.86 -15.95
C ASP A 117 5.00 0.31 -15.39
N TYR A 118 4.44 1.52 -15.45
CA TYR A 118 5.17 2.70 -14.99
C TYR A 118 5.40 2.73 -13.48
N ARG A 119 4.65 1.94 -12.70
CA ARG A 119 4.86 1.82 -11.25
C ARG A 119 6.23 1.21 -10.92
N LYS A 120 6.78 0.36 -11.80
CA LYS A 120 8.14 -0.20 -11.67
C LYS A 120 9.21 0.90 -11.60
N ASP A 121 9.01 1.98 -12.33
CA ASP A 121 9.95 3.11 -12.38
C ASP A 121 10.00 3.93 -11.07
N LEU A 122 9.07 3.69 -10.14
CA LEU A 122 9.06 4.33 -8.82
C LEU A 122 10.09 3.73 -7.87
N PHE A 123 10.69 2.60 -8.21
CA PHE A 123 11.70 1.92 -7.41
C PHE A 123 13.05 2.09 -8.10
N GLN A 124 13.93 2.85 -7.44
CA GLN A 124 15.24 3.18 -8.03
C GLN A 124 16.17 1.96 -7.94
N ASP A 125 16.98 1.79 -8.95
CA ASP A 125 17.98 0.71 -9.07
C ASP A 125 19.32 1.01 -8.39
N TRP A 126 19.42 2.15 -7.72
CA TRP A 126 20.61 2.57 -6.99
C TRP A 126 20.39 2.50 -5.46
N GLY A 127 21.48 2.46 -4.73
CA GLY A 127 21.49 2.41 -3.29
C GLY A 127 22.36 3.50 -2.66
N TYR A 128 22.39 3.49 -1.35
CA TYR A 128 23.28 4.32 -0.55
C TYR A 128 23.84 3.51 0.62
N THR A 129 24.92 4.02 1.21
CA THR A 129 25.48 3.39 2.41
C THR A 129 24.74 3.88 3.65
N ALA A 130 23.92 3.01 4.23
CA ALA A 130 23.20 3.29 5.45
C ALA A 130 24.13 3.28 6.67
N GLN A 131 23.63 3.78 7.80
CA GLN A 131 24.32 3.74 9.08
C GLN A 131 24.74 2.30 9.45
N GLY A 132 26.01 2.08 9.77
CA GLY A 132 26.57 0.77 10.03
C GLY A 132 27.18 0.06 8.81
N GLY A 133 27.35 0.76 7.68
CA GLY A 133 28.04 0.26 6.50
C GLY A 133 27.22 -0.67 5.62
N LYS A 134 25.91 -0.82 5.88
CA LYS A 134 25.02 -1.57 5.01
C LYS A 134 24.71 -0.76 3.74
N VAL A 135 24.77 -1.42 2.60
CA VAL A 135 24.35 -0.84 1.33
C VAL A 135 22.87 -1.15 1.11
N VAL A 136 22.07 -0.13 0.94
CA VAL A 136 20.62 -0.21 0.79
C VAL A 136 20.24 0.04 -0.65
N ARG A 137 19.29 -0.70 -1.18
CA ARG A 137 18.85 -0.67 -2.56
C ARG A 137 17.35 -0.43 -2.67
N LEU A 138 16.93 0.06 -3.84
CA LEU A 138 15.53 0.21 -4.23
C LEU A 138 14.73 1.16 -3.33
N LEU A 139 15.24 2.36 -3.22
CA LEU A 139 14.47 3.46 -2.63
C LEU A 139 13.22 3.72 -3.46
N ASN A 140 12.10 3.96 -2.77
CA ASN A 140 10.86 4.29 -3.45
C ASN A 140 10.78 5.79 -3.78
N SER A 141 10.11 6.10 -4.88
CA SER A 141 9.72 7.47 -5.25
C SER A 141 8.20 7.63 -5.37
N LYS A 142 7.42 6.66 -4.91
CA LYS A 142 5.96 6.74 -4.88
C LYS A 142 5.49 7.87 -3.99
N PHE A 143 6.11 8.02 -2.81
CA PHE A 143 5.75 9.01 -1.83
C PHE A 143 6.79 10.12 -1.74
N ALA A 144 6.34 11.35 -1.62
CA ALA A 144 7.19 12.52 -1.44
C ALA A 144 6.50 13.53 -0.52
N PHE A 145 7.28 14.34 0.19
CA PHE A 145 6.72 15.50 0.89
C PHE A 145 6.27 16.57 -0.10
N GLN A 146 5.25 17.34 0.24
CA GLN A 146 4.94 18.61 -0.41
C GLN A 146 5.94 19.67 0.02
N ASP A 147 6.26 19.69 1.30
CA ASP A 147 7.24 20.55 1.93
C ASP A 147 8.07 19.71 2.91
N ILE A 148 9.29 19.38 2.47
CA ILE A 148 10.19 18.52 3.25
C ILE A 148 10.73 19.23 4.49
N ASP A 149 10.95 20.55 4.41
CA ASP A 149 11.53 21.33 5.50
C ASP A 149 10.58 21.40 6.70
N ASN A 150 9.28 21.40 6.46
CA ASN A 150 8.23 21.42 7.47
C ASN A 150 7.56 20.03 7.65
N GLY A 151 7.97 19.00 6.91
CA GLY A 151 7.40 17.67 6.99
C GLY A 151 5.94 17.57 6.56
N ILE A 152 5.49 18.48 5.69
CA ILE A 152 4.09 18.55 5.25
C ILE A 152 3.87 17.57 4.09
N THR A 153 2.85 16.72 4.24
CA THR A 153 2.39 15.82 3.17
C THR A 153 0.94 15.42 3.42
N ASP A 154 0.12 15.45 2.38
CA ASP A 154 -1.22 14.87 2.45
C ASP A 154 -1.13 13.34 2.53
N MET A 155 -2.12 12.75 3.20
CA MET A 155 -2.22 11.31 3.38
C MET A 155 -3.45 10.76 2.69
N ASP A 156 -3.25 9.77 1.84
CA ASP A 156 -4.30 8.97 1.25
C ASP A 156 -4.87 7.98 2.29
N LEU A 157 -6.19 7.94 2.39
CA LEU A 157 -6.93 7.00 3.22
C LEU A 157 -7.83 6.07 2.39
N MET A 158 -8.18 6.48 1.18
CA MET A 158 -8.99 5.70 0.25
C MET A 158 -8.91 6.25 -1.17
N ARG A 159 -8.63 5.36 -2.13
CA ARG A 159 -8.56 5.68 -3.55
C ARG A 159 -9.54 4.84 -4.37
N THR A 160 -9.85 5.34 -5.56
CA THR A 160 -10.71 4.63 -6.52
C THR A 160 -10.13 3.28 -6.94
N SER A 161 -8.81 3.16 -7.12
CA SER A 161 -8.14 1.89 -7.45
C SER A 161 -8.42 0.78 -6.43
N GLU A 162 -8.53 1.10 -5.13
CA GLU A 162 -8.95 0.14 -4.14
C GLU A 162 -10.34 -0.42 -4.44
N MET A 163 -11.26 0.40 -4.94
CA MET A 163 -12.62 -0.04 -5.29
C MET A 163 -12.61 -0.99 -6.50
N TYR A 164 -11.75 -0.76 -7.49
CA TYR A 164 -11.53 -1.72 -8.58
C TYR A 164 -11.07 -3.08 -8.04
N LEU A 165 -10.11 -3.08 -7.11
CA LEU A 165 -9.58 -4.31 -6.52
C LEU A 165 -10.61 -5.04 -5.63
N ILE A 166 -11.40 -4.30 -4.84
CA ILE A 166 -12.52 -4.87 -4.07
C ILE A 166 -13.55 -5.50 -5.00
N LYS A 167 -13.92 -4.79 -6.06
CA LYS A 167 -14.90 -5.27 -7.04
C LYS A 167 -14.40 -6.53 -7.76
N ALA A 168 -13.13 -6.56 -8.19
CA ALA A 168 -12.55 -7.71 -8.86
C ALA A 168 -12.52 -8.96 -7.96
N GLU A 169 -12.09 -8.81 -6.69
CA GLU A 169 -12.05 -9.92 -5.74
C GLU A 169 -13.46 -10.41 -5.39
N ALA A 170 -14.38 -9.50 -5.13
CA ALA A 170 -15.78 -9.86 -4.85
C ALA A 170 -16.45 -10.56 -6.05
N ALA A 171 -16.23 -10.07 -7.27
CA ALA A 171 -16.73 -10.71 -8.50
C ALA A 171 -16.21 -12.15 -8.65
N TYR A 172 -14.93 -12.38 -8.33
CA TYR A 172 -14.36 -13.73 -8.32
C TYR A 172 -15.12 -14.67 -7.36
N TYR A 173 -15.33 -14.26 -6.11
CA TYR A 173 -16.04 -15.08 -5.14
C TYR A 173 -17.54 -15.24 -5.43
N LEU A 174 -18.13 -14.33 -6.19
CA LEU A 174 -19.49 -14.43 -6.73
C LEU A 174 -19.56 -15.28 -8.02
N HIS A 175 -18.46 -15.94 -8.40
CA HIS A 175 -18.32 -16.76 -9.60
C HIS A 175 -18.53 -15.99 -10.92
N ASN A 176 -18.36 -14.66 -10.92
CA ASN A 176 -18.39 -13.83 -12.11
C ASN A 176 -16.95 -13.57 -12.60
N THR A 177 -16.36 -14.61 -13.18
CA THR A 177 -14.94 -14.63 -13.61
C THR A 177 -14.65 -13.59 -14.68
N ASP A 178 -15.57 -13.39 -15.64
CA ASP A 178 -15.36 -12.44 -16.73
C ASP A 178 -15.34 -11.00 -16.22
N GLU A 179 -16.23 -10.66 -15.30
CA GLU A 179 -16.23 -9.35 -14.65
C GLU A 179 -14.97 -9.14 -13.80
N ALA A 180 -14.55 -10.16 -13.04
CA ALA A 180 -13.33 -10.09 -12.24
C ALA A 180 -12.10 -9.77 -13.11
N LYS A 181 -11.97 -10.45 -14.26
CA LYS A 181 -10.90 -10.20 -15.23
C LYS A 181 -11.00 -8.81 -15.87
N SER A 182 -12.20 -8.41 -16.28
CA SER A 182 -12.43 -7.12 -16.92
C SER A 182 -12.07 -5.94 -16.01
N VAL A 183 -12.51 -6.02 -14.76
CA VAL A 183 -12.22 -4.98 -13.75
C VAL A 183 -10.73 -4.92 -13.42
N LEU A 184 -10.09 -6.08 -13.23
CA LEU A 184 -8.65 -6.19 -12.99
C LEU A 184 -7.84 -5.63 -14.17
N TYR A 185 -8.21 -6.01 -15.39
CA TYR A 185 -7.56 -5.53 -16.61
C TYR A 185 -7.69 -4.01 -16.76
N THR A 186 -8.84 -3.44 -16.42
CA THR A 186 -9.04 -1.97 -16.46
C THR A 186 -8.03 -1.24 -15.59
N LEU A 187 -7.79 -1.73 -14.37
CA LEU A 187 -6.78 -1.15 -13.49
C LEU A 187 -5.37 -1.33 -14.05
N GLN A 188 -5.02 -2.55 -14.45
CA GLN A 188 -3.69 -2.84 -15.01
C GLN A 188 -3.40 -2.01 -16.26
N GLN A 189 -4.37 -1.86 -17.16
CA GLN A 189 -4.22 -1.04 -18.36
C GLN A 189 -3.95 0.44 -18.01
N ALA A 190 -4.59 0.96 -16.99
CA ALA A 190 -4.37 2.33 -16.53
C ALA A 190 -2.96 2.55 -15.93
N ARG A 191 -2.25 1.48 -15.61
CA ARG A 191 -0.87 1.53 -15.07
C ARG A 191 0.21 1.26 -16.11
N MET A 192 -0.17 1.07 -17.37
CA MET A 192 0.79 0.89 -18.46
C MET A 192 1.35 2.25 -18.92
N LYS A 193 2.63 2.25 -19.30
CA LYS A 193 3.30 3.37 -19.98
C LYS A 193 2.54 3.76 -21.25
N GLU A 194 2.65 5.00 -21.65
CA GLU A 194 1.96 5.52 -22.84
C GLU A 194 2.16 4.62 -24.07
N GLY A 195 1.06 4.33 -24.74
CA GLY A 195 1.04 3.48 -25.95
C GLY A 195 1.30 1.99 -25.69
N LYS A 196 1.35 1.55 -24.43
CA LYS A 196 1.52 0.14 -24.06
C LYS A 196 0.20 -0.47 -23.63
N THR A 197 0.09 -1.78 -23.85
CA THR A 197 -1.10 -2.57 -23.51
C THR A 197 -0.76 -3.54 -22.39
N ALA A 198 -1.65 -3.65 -21.42
CA ALA A 198 -1.53 -4.63 -20.34
C ALA A 198 -1.62 -6.06 -20.92
N PRO A 199 -0.90 -7.02 -20.32
CA PRO A 199 -1.04 -8.43 -20.70
C PRO A 199 -2.48 -8.91 -20.53
N GLU A 200 -2.90 -9.81 -21.42
CA GLU A 200 -4.20 -10.49 -21.29
C GLU A 200 -4.24 -11.35 -20.01
N ILE A 201 -5.33 -11.27 -19.26
CA ILE A 201 -5.52 -12.08 -18.06
C ILE A 201 -6.07 -13.45 -18.44
N THR A 202 -5.17 -14.40 -18.68
CA THR A 202 -5.52 -15.79 -19.01
C THR A 202 -5.78 -16.66 -17.78
N ALA A 203 -5.37 -16.22 -16.60
CA ALA A 203 -5.52 -16.92 -15.32
C ALA A 203 -7.00 -17.26 -15.03
N THR A 204 -7.25 -18.41 -14.41
CA THR A 204 -8.57 -18.89 -14.02
C THR A 204 -8.50 -19.54 -12.64
N GLY A 205 -9.66 -19.76 -12.00
CA GLY A 205 -9.70 -20.40 -10.69
C GLY A 205 -8.80 -19.71 -9.67
N GLU A 206 -8.08 -20.46 -8.87
CA GLU A 206 -7.22 -19.94 -7.81
C GLU A 206 -6.10 -19.02 -8.33
N ASP A 207 -5.60 -19.26 -9.55
CA ASP A 207 -4.55 -18.42 -10.13
C ASP A 207 -5.08 -17.01 -10.47
N LEU A 208 -6.36 -16.88 -10.85
CA LEU A 208 -7.00 -15.57 -10.99
C LEU A 208 -7.08 -14.85 -9.64
N LEU A 209 -7.46 -15.55 -8.58
CA LEU A 209 -7.50 -14.96 -7.25
C LEU A 209 -6.12 -14.47 -6.81
N LYS A 210 -5.09 -15.28 -7.01
CA LYS A 210 -3.69 -14.89 -6.71
C LYS A 210 -3.26 -13.66 -7.54
N ALA A 211 -3.68 -13.58 -8.81
CA ALA A 211 -3.39 -12.42 -9.65
C ALA A 211 -4.08 -11.15 -9.12
N ILE A 212 -5.33 -11.24 -8.64
CA ILE A 212 -6.05 -10.12 -8.01
C ILE A 212 -5.34 -9.67 -6.72
N TRP A 213 -4.93 -10.62 -5.86
CA TRP A 213 -4.21 -10.30 -4.63
C TRP A 213 -2.82 -9.71 -4.89
N LEU A 214 -2.12 -10.20 -5.92
CA LEU A 214 -0.84 -9.63 -6.33
C LEU A 214 -1.04 -8.19 -6.80
N GLU A 215 -2.01 -7.94 -7.69
CA GLU A 215 -2.29 -6.59 -8.17
C GLU A 215 -2.65 -5.64 -7.02
N ARG A 216 -3.43 -6.11 -6.04
CA ARG A 216 -3.74 -5.34 -4.85
C ARG A 216 -2.48 -4.97 -4.05
N ARG A 217 -1.56 -5.90 -3.92
CA ARG A 217 -0.27 -5.67 -3.25
C ARG A 217 0.61 -4.69 -4.03
N LEU A 218 0.64 -4.79 -5.37
CA LEU A 218 1.41 -3.90 -6.25
C LEU A 218 0.84 -2.47 -6.23
N GLU A 219 -0.47 -2.35 -6.36
CA GLU A 219 -1.16 -1.05 -6.44
C GLU A 219 -1.11 -0.30 -5.10
N LEU A 220 -1.42 -1.00 -4.02
CA LEU A 220 -1.56 -0.39 -2.68
C LEU A 220 -0.26 -0.50 -1.84
N TRP A 221 0.89 -0.71 -2.51
CA TRP A 221 2.17 -0.76 -1.81
C TRP A 221 2.42 0.55 -1.04
N GLY A 222 2.81 0.40 0.24
CA GLY A 222 3.10 1.53 1.13
C GLY A 222 1.87 2.24 1.72
N GLU A 223 0.63 1.80 1.41
CA GLU A 223 -0.62 2.42 1.89
C GLU A 223 -1.25 1.69 3.09
N GLY A 224 -0.54 0.76 3.71
CA GLY A 224 -0.96 0.11 4.96
C GLY A 224 -1.84 -1.13 4.81
N PHE A 225 -2.12 -1.59 3.60
CA PHE A 225 -3.04 -2.72 3.37
C PHE A 225 -2.40 -4.10 3.53
N ALA A 226 -1.09 -4.23 3.30
CA ALA A 226 -0.45 -5.54 3.13
C ALA A 226 -0.67 -6.49 4.31
N ILE A 227 -0.49 -6.03 5.55
CA ILE A 227 -0.63 -6.91 6.73
C ILE A 227 -2.07 -7.39 6.91
N THR A 228 -3.06 -6.53 6.70
CA THR A 228 -4.48 -6.91 6.81
C THR A 228 -4.89 -7.88 5.72
N ASP A 229 -4.35 -7.73 4.50
CA ASP A 229 -4.60 -8.65 3.39
C ASP A 229 -3.94 -10.02 3.62
N ILE A 230 -2.73 -10.06 4.18
CA ILE A 230 -2.05 -11.29 4.60
C ILE A 230 -2.90 -12.04 5.64
N ILE A 231 -3.40 -11.34 6.65
CA ILE A 231 -4.20 -11.94 7.72
C ILE A 231 -5.55 -12.47 7.18
N ARG A 232 -6.32 -11.65 6.46
CA ARG A 232 -7.65 -12.04 5.96
C ARG A 232 -7.62 -13.16 4.95
N ASN A 233 -6.55 -13.24 4.15
CA ASN A 233 -6.35 -14.24 3.11
C ASN A 233 -5.54 -15.44 3.59
N GLN A 234 -5.18 -15.48 4.88
CA GLN A 234 -4.42 -16.57 5.50
C GLN A 234 -3.11 -16.85 4.73
N GLN A 235 -2.44 -15.79 4.29
CA GLN A 235 -1.18 -15.88 3.57
C GLN A 235 0.00 -15.87 4.54
N SER A 236 1.17 -16.21 4.04
CA SER A 236 2.45 -16.05 4.71
C SER A 236 3.16 -14.80 4.21
N ILE A 237 4.01 -14.21 5.03
CA ILE A 237 5.02 -13.26 4.56
C ILE A 237 6.10 -14.07 3.85
N GLU A 238 6.35 -13.73 2.59
CA GLU A 238 7.44 -14.32 1.82
C GLU A 238 8.58 -13.32 1.73
N ARG A 239 9.70 -13.65 2.36
CA ARG A 239 10.94 -12.88 2.29
C ARG A 239 12.07 -13.80 1.89
N LYS A 240 12.92 -13.33 1.00
CA LYS A 240 14.13 -14.03 0.56
C LYS A 240 15.32 -13.16 0.87
N GLU A 241 16.41 -13.81 1.25
CA GLU A 241 17.71 -13.16 1.32
C GLU A 241 18.08 -12.66 -0.09
N PHE A 242 18.52 -11.43 -0.15
CA PHE A 242 18.97 -10.82 -1.39
C PHE A 242 20.41 -10.33 -1.19
N GLU A 243 21.27 -10.73 -2.12
CA GLU A 243 22.60 -10.20 -2.27
C GLU A 243 22.85 -9.99 -3.78
N GLY A 244 23.20 -8.79 -4.19
CA GLY A 244 23.37 -8.51 -5.59
C GLY A 244 24.02 -7.15 -5.86
N PRO A 245 24.43 -6.90 -7.11
CA PRO A 245 25.07 -5.67 -7.48
C PRO A 245 24.12 -4.48 -7.28
N VAL A 246 24.68 -3.39 -6.80
CA VAL A 246 24.01 -2.10 -6.66
C VAL A 246 24.98 -0.98 -7.04
N ILE A 247 24.44 0.07 -7.61
CA ILE A 247 25.21 1.30 -7.86
C ILE A 247 24.92 2.27 -6.73
N ILE A 248 25.94 2.67 -6.01
CA ILE A 248 25.89 3.75 -5.04
C ILE A 248 26.04 5.05 -5.78
N LYS A 249 25.16 6.01 -5.51
CA LYS A 249 25.27 7.38 -5.99
C LYS A 249 25.54 8.29 -4.81
N GLU A 250 26.61 9.08 -4.94
CA GLU A 250 26.95 10.12 -3.98
C GLU A 250 26.97 11.46 -4.73
N GLU A 251 26.37 12.47 -4.15
CA GLU A 251 26.37 13.84 -4.65
C GLU A 251 27.25 14.67 -3.74
N ASP A 252 28.21 15.38 -4.30
CA ASP A 252 29.08 16.30 -3.56
C ASP A 252 28.40 17.68 -3.34
N GLU A 253 29.03 18.55 -2.55
CA GLU A 253 28.52 19.90 -2.26
C GLU A 253 28.36 20.79 -3.52
N GLU A 254 28.98 20.39 -4.62
CA GLU A 254 28.96 21.11 -5.90
C GLU A 254 27.90 20.52 -6.86
N GLY A 255 27.18 19.46 -6.44
CA GLY A 255 26.14 18.79 -7.23
C GLY A 255 26.66 17.76 -8.23
N ASN A 256 27.95 17.37 -8.14
CA ASN A 256 28.50 16.33 -8.99
C ASN A 256 28.13 14.94 -8.44
N ILE A 257 27.63 14.08 -9.31
CA ILE A 257 27.25 12.72 -8.95
C ILE A 257 28.41 11.76 -9.25
N THR A 258 28.91 11.11 -8.23
CA THR A 258 29.83 9.96 -8.35
C THR A 258 29.05 8.66 -8.22
N THR A 259 29.53 7.60 -8.88
CA THR A 259 28.93 6.27 -8.84
C THR A 259 29.98 5.23 -8.50
N GLU A 260 29.64 4.32 -7.60
CA GLU A 260 30.46 3.18 -7.21
C GLU A 260 29.62 1.90 -7.29
N GLU A 261 30.24 0.81 -7.77
CA GLU A 261 29.62 -0.52 -7.71
C GLU A 261 29.85 -1.15 -6.33
N ALA A 262 28.77 -1.62 -5.72
CA ALA A 262 28.81 -2.31 -4.43
C ALA A 262 27.89 -3.51 -4.42
N THR A 263 27.94 -4.31 -3.35
CA THR A 263 26.99 -5.38 -3.12
C THR A 263 25.88 -4.89 -2.17
N GLY A 264 24.67 -4.81 -2.69
CA GLY A 264 23.48 -4.47 -1.90
C GLY A 264 22.90 -5.69 -1.21
N THR A 265 22.36 -5.50 -0.02
CA THR A 265 21.65 -6.52 0.74
C THR A 265 20.17 -6.19 0.80
N GLY A 266 19.31 -7.21 0.74
CA GLY A 266 17.87 -7.10 0.91
C GLY A 266 17.43 -7.25 2.37
N HIS A 267 16.31 -7.93 2.59
CA HIS A 267 15.82 -8.23 3.92
C HIS A 267 16.81 -9.12 4.68
N ASP A 268 17.16 -8.72 5.89
CA ASP A 268 17.94 -9.51 6.85
C ASP A 268 17.05 -10.20 7.90
N VAL A 269 15.77 -9.81 8.00
CA VAL A 269 14.78 -10.43 8.88
C VAL A 269 13.92 -11.38 8.07
N LEU A 270 14.31 -12.64 8.04
CA LEU A 270 13.65 -13.70 7.27
C LEU A 270 12.72 -14.59 8.11
N LYS A 271 12.74 -14.43 9.43
CA LYS A 271 11.97 -15.21 10.40
C LYS A 271 11.46 -14.32 11.52
N PHE A 272 10.52 -14.83 12.30
CA PHE A 272 10.15 -14.20 13.57
C PHE A 272 11.31 -14.19 14.57
N ASN A 273 11.23 -13.31 15.58
CA ASN A 273 12.29 -13.15 16.58
C ASN A 273 12.57 -14.41 17.39
N ASP A 274 11.64 -15.35 17.48
CA ASP A 274 11.82 -16.66 18.13
C ASP A 274 12.42 -17.73 17.19
N GLY A 275 12.80 -17.37 15.97
CA GLY A 275 13.38 -18.24 14.97
C GLY A 275 12.36 -19.08 14.17
N THR A 276 11.06 -18.93 14.42
CA THR A 276 10.03 -19.62 13.63
C THR A 276 9.85 -18.94 12.26
N ASP A 277 9.52 -19.73 11.25
CA ASP A 277 9.25 -19.24 9.92
C ASP A 277 7.95 -18.41 9.90
N PHE A 278 7.88 -17.45 8.98
CA PHE A 278 6.61 -16.81 8.68
C PHE A 278 5.62 -17.84 8.15
N CYS A 279 4.45 -17.90 8.74
CA CYS A 279 3.43 -18.87 8.38
C CYS A 279 2.03 -18.24 8.41
N PRO A 280 1.06 -18.83 7.68
CA PRO A 280 -0.32 -18.39 7.77
C PRO A 280 -0.84 -18.42 9.21
N ASN A 281 -1.70 -17.45 9.55
CA ASN A 281 -2.34 -17.38 10.88
C ASN A 281 -1.39 -17.29 12.07
N SER A 282 -0.16 -16.81 11.85
CA SER A 282 0.77 -16.64 12.96
C SER A 282 0.24 -15.66 14.01
N LYS A 283 0.41 -16.01 15.29
CA LYS A 283 0.10 -15.12 16.42
C LYS A 283 0.85 -13.78 16.35
N TYR A 284 1.98 -13.72 15.65
CA TYR A 284 2.79 -12.51 15.48
C TYR A 284 2.20 -11.50 14.50
N TYR A 285 1.18 -11.86 13.73
CA TYR A 285 0.42 -10.91 12.90
C TYR A 285 -0.57 -10.08 13.70
N LEU A 286 -0.81 -10.43 14.96
CA LEU A 286 -1.69 -9.69 15.85
C LEU A 286 -0.86 -8.80 16.78
N TYR A 287 -1.27 -7.55 16.89
CA TYR A 287 -0.68 -6.66 17.88
C TYR A 287 -1.00 -7.17 19.29
N ARG A 288 0.04 -7.28 20.10
CA ARG A 288 -0.13 -7.59 21.52
C ARG A 288 -0.80 -6.40 22.22
N ILE A 289 -1.69 -6.71 23.15
CA ILE A 289 -2.22 -5.70 24.07
C ILE A 289 -1.03 -5.09 24.86
N PRO A 290 -0.96 -3.76 25.00
CA PRO A 290 0.11 -3.13 25.75
C PRO A 290 0.26 -3.71 27.15
N LEU A 291 1.48 -3.98 27.58
CA LEU A 291 1.77 -4.61 28.86
C LEU A 291 1.15 -3.85 30.06
N ASN A 292 1.14 -2.52 30.00
CA ASN A 292 0.51 -1.71 31.06
C ASN A 292 -0.99 -1.97 31.20
N GLU A 293 -1.67 -2.21 30.08
CA GLU A 293 -3.09 -2.56 30.08
C GLU A 293 -3.30 -3.97 30.65
N GLU A 294 -2.45 -4.93 30.27
CA GLU A 294 -2.48 -6.28 30.85
C GLU A 294 -2.27 -6.28 32.36
N LEU A 295 -1.37 -5.44 32.87
CA LEU A 295 -1.04 -5.34 34.30
C LEU A 295 -2.14 -4.63 35.13
N GLN A 296 -2.85 -3.68 34.54
CA GLN A 296 -3.84 -2.86 35.24
C GLN A 296 -5.27 -3.43 35.14
N ASN A 297 -5.57 -4.22 34.11
CA ASN A 297 -6.89 -4.75 33.85
C ASN A 297 -6.96 -6.26 34.02
N GLN A 298 -7.26 -6.69 35.25
CA GLN A 298 -7.39 -8.12 35.58
C GLN A 298 -8.46 -8.86 34.76
N ASN A 299 -9.42 -8.16 34.16
CA ASN A 299 -10.43 -8.75 33.29
C ASN A 299 -9.87 -9.09 31.90
N LEU A 300 -8.87 -8.37 31.42
CA LEU A 300 -8.17 -8.70 30.19
C LEU A 300 -7.42 -10.03 30.29
N TYR A 301 -6.77 -10.29 31.44
CA TYR A 301 -6.06 -11.55 31.68
C TYR A 301 -6.98 -12.77 31.59
N LYS A 302 -8.18 -12.65 32.15
CA LYS A 302 -9.20 -13.72 32.06
C LYS A 302 -9.75 -13.94 30.64
N ASN A 303 -9.73 -12.92 29.82
CA ASN A 303 -10.14 -13.01 28.42
C ASN A 303 -9.02 -13.60 27.54
N HIS A 304 -7.75 -13.37 27.89
CA HIS A 304 -6.60 -13.93 27.19
C HIS A 304 -6.50 -15.46 27.34
N GLU A 305 -6.83 -15.99 28.51
CA GLU A 305 -6.92 -17.44 28.74
C GLU A 305 -8.05 -18.12 27.94
N LYS A 306 -9.08 -17.35 27.56
CA LYS A 306 -10.19 -17.81 26.71
C LYS A 306 -9.91 -17.66 25.21
N LEU A 307 -8.88 -16.91 24.81
CA LEU A 307 -8.45 -16.74 23.44
C LEU A 307 -7.47 -17.84 22.99
N ASP A 308 -7.55 -19.04 23.56
CA ASP A 308 -6.95 -20.27 23.00
C ASP A 308 -7.55 -20.65 21.62
N PHE A 309 -8.15 -19.67 20.94
CA PHE A 309 -8.75 -19.82 19.61
C PHE A 309 -7.72 -19.84 18.47
N TYR A 310 -6.44 -19.71 18.79
CA TYR A 310 -5.35 -19.69 17.79
C TYR A 310 -4.33 -20.81 18.00
N ARG A 311 -4.79 -21.97 18.46
CA ARG A 311 -4.04 -23.22 18.37
C ARG A 311 -4.41 -23.99 17.11
#